data_2a20877985d159b2dc10c878ddafaa5f
#
_entry.id   2a20877985d159b2dc10c878ddafaa5f
#
_cell.length_a   1.000
_cell.length_b   1.000
_cell.length_c   1.000
_cell.angle_alpha   90.00
_cell.angle_beta   90.00
_cell.angle_gamma   90.00
#
_symmetry.space_group_name_H-M   'P 1'
#
loop_
_entity.id
_entity.type
_entity.pdbx_description
1 polymer ?
#
loop_
_entity_poly.entity_id
_entity_poly.type
_entity_poly.pdbx_seq_one_letter_code
_entity_poly.pdbx_strand_id
1 'polypeptide(L)'
;MLAVAAVLSIALGNVVAIAQTSIKRMLAYSTISNMGFLLLGFFAGTAAGYSAAMAYAVIYMVATLAVFGVILALTRPGFESDLLDDFRGLNKRNPWLAFLMLTVMFSLAGIPPTAGFFAKLMVLQAALGSGFIEIVVVAAILAVVGAFYYLRVVKLMYFDSPKAGVLKISAQGYRRSTIWVLTANAILLIAITPWIGKTIDFIAFSFVHLDLP
;
A
#
# COMPACT_ATOMS: atom_id res chain seq x y z
N MET A 1 4.87 -22.87 11.35
CA MET A 1 5.77 -22.35 10.30
C MET A 1 5.19 -21.10 9.60
N LEU A 2 3.96 -21.13 9.03
CA LEU A 2 3.35 -19.97 8.35
C LEU A 2 3.24 -18.74 9.24
N ALA A 3 2.80 -18.86 10.49
CA ALA A 3 2.69 -17.75 11.44
C ALA A 3 4.05 -17.06 11.69
N VAL A 4 5.09 -17.86 11.90
CA VAL A 4 6.45 -17.33 12.11
C VAL A 4 6.94 -16.62 10.86
N ALA A 5 6.73 -17.19 9.68
CA ALA A 5 7.09 -16.56 8.41
C ALA A 5 6.32 -15.24 8.21
N ALA A 6 5.02 -15.20 8.53
CA ALA A 6 4.19 -14.00 8.43
C ALA A 6 4.72 -12.87 9.34
N VAL A 7 4.91 -13.16 10.64
CA VAL A 7 5.38 -12.18 11.62
C VAL A 7 6.79 -11.71 11.29
N LEU A 8 7.71 -12.62 10.93
CA LEU A 8 9.07 -12.23 10.53
C LEU A 8 9.06 -11.37 9.26
N SER A 9 8.24 -11.70 8.26
CA SER A 9 8.11 -10.89 7.05
C SER A 9 7.60 -9.48 7.38
N ILE A 10 6.58 -9.34 8.24
CA ILE A 10 6.07 -8.04 8.66
C ILE A 10 7.16 -7.27 9.41
N ALA A 11 7.83 -7.90 10.38
CA ALA A 11 8.83 -7.25 11.21
C ALA A 11 10.07 -6.81 10.40
N LEU A 12 10.71 -7.74 9.69
CA LEU A 12 11.92 -7.46 8.90
C LEU A 12 11.62 -6.48 7.77
N GLY A 13 10.50 -6.69 7.05
CA GLY A 13 10.09 -5.79 5.97
C GLY A 13 9.95 -4.35 6.46
N ASN A 14 9.27 -4.12 7.59
CA ASN A 14 9.09 -2.78 8.15
C ASN A 14 10.39 -2.16 8.65
N VAL A 15 11.19 -2.90 9.44
CA VAL A 15 12.44 -2.38 10.01
C VAL A 15 13.41 -1.98 8.90
N VAL A 16 13.57 -2.82 7.89
CA VAL A 16 14.48 -2.53 6.78
C VAL A 16 13.93 -1.40 5.89
N ALA A 17 12.61 -1.32 5.66
CA ALA A 17 11.99 -0.23 4.90
C ALA A 17 12.26 1.15 5.54
N ILE A 18 12.21 1.26 6.87
CA ILE A 18 12.49 2.49 7.61
C ILE A 18 13.90 3.02 7.31
N ALA A 19 14.89 2.13 7.19
CA ALA A 19 16.28 2.50 6.97
C ALA A 19 16.60 2.93 5.53
N GLN A 20 15.67 2.74 4.58
CA GLN A 20 15.93 3.05 3.17
C GLN A 20 15.89 4.55 2.88
N THR A 21 16.76 4.96 1.95
CA THR A 21 16.79 6.31 1.35
C THR A 21 16.24 6.32 -0.08
N SER A 22 16.23 5.17 -0.76
CA SER A 22 15.59 4.97 -2.07
C SER A 22 14.13 4.61 -1.88
N ILE A 23 13.21 5.30 -2.59
CA ILE A 23 11.78 5.00 -2.54
C ILE A 23 11.48 3.61 -3.12
N LYS A 24 12.18 3.22 -4.18
CA LYS A 24 11.99 1.90 -4.81
C LYS A 24 12.39 0.78 -3.85
N ARG A 25 13.54 0.92 -3.16
CA ARG A 25 13.97 -0.07 -2.15
C ARG A 25 13.05 -0.08 -0.93
N MET A 26 12.61 1.09 -0.46
CA MET A 26 11.64 1.20 0.61
C MET A 26 10.34 0.44 0.27
N LEU A 27 9.81 0.62 -0.95
CA LEU A 27 8.62 -0.09 -1.42
C LEU A 27 8.87 -1.58 -1.59
N ALA A 28 10.06 -2.01 -2.04
CA ALA A 28 10.40 -3.42 -2.13
C ALA A 28 10.38 -4.11 -0.75
N TYR A 29 10.94 -3.49 0.29
CA TYR A 29 10.86 -4.02 1.66
C TYR A 29 9.45 -3.91 2.23
N SER A 30 8.69 -2.88 1.88
CA SER A 30 7.28 -2.80 2.24
C SER A 30 6.47 -3.93 1.61
N THR A 31 6.84 -4.40 0.41
CA THR A 31 6.22 -5.58 -0.20
C THR A 31 6.39 -6.82 0.66
N ILE A 32 7.59 -7.04 1.20
CA ILE A 32 7.83 -8.17 2.13
C ILE A 32 6.89 -8.09 3.33
N SER A 33 6.76 -6.90 3.93
CA SER A 33 5.84 -6.68 5.05
C SER A 33 4.38 -6.94 4.67
N ASN A 34 3.92 -6.42 3.52
CA ASN A 34 2.54 -6.60 3.07
C ASN A 34 2.23 -8.06 2.70
N MET A 35 3.21 -8.80 2.15
CA MET A 35 3.07 -10.25 1.93
C MET A 35 2.95 -11.01 3.26
N GLY A 36 3.57 -10.53 4.33
CA GLY A 36 3.36 -11.07 5.67
C GLY A 36 1.91 -10.96 6.15
N PHE A 37 1.23 -9.83 5.89
CA PHE A 37 -0.21 -9.69 6.17
C PHE A 37 -1.05 -10.65 5.32
N LEU A 38 -0.72 -10.81 4.05
CA LEU A 38 -1.39 -11.78 3.18
C LEU A 38 -1.25 -13.21 3.72
N LEU A 39 -0.07 -13.59 4.18
CA LEU A 39 0.18 -14.90 4.81
C LEU A 39 -0.65 -15.10 6.07
N LEU A 40 -0.94 -14.06 6.86
CA LEU A 40 -1.83 -14.18 8.03
C LEU A 40 -3.25 -14.57 7.64
N GLY A 41 -3.76 -14.09 6.50
CA GLY A 41 -5.06 -14.50 5.98
C GLY A 41 -5.09 -16.00 5.64
N PHE A 42 -4.05 -16.51 4.98
CA PHE A 42 -3.93 -17.94 4.72
C PHE A 42 -3.74 -18.76 6.01
N PHE A 43 -2.98 -18.20 6.96
CA PHE A 43 -2.74 -18.86 8.25
C PHE A 43 -4.01 -19.06 9.07
N ALA A 44 -5.02 -18.20 8.91
CA ALA A 44 -6.31 -18.35 9.57
C ALA A 44 -7.00 -19.70 9.22
N GLY A 45 -6.69 -20.29 8.06
CA GLY A 45 -7.17 -21.64 7.68
C GLY A 45 -8.67 -21.73 7.46
N THR A 46 -9.34 -20.61 7.23
CA THR A 46 -10.81 -20.50 7.07
C THR A 46 -11.16 -19.90 5.73
N ALA A 47 -12.37 -20.17 5.23
CA ALA A 47 -12.88 -19.55 3.99
C ALA A 47 -12.86 -18.01 4.09
N ALA A 48 -13.18 -17.44 5.26
CA ALA A 48 -13.07 -16.01 5.52
C ALA A 48 -11.62 -15.51 5.42
N GLY A 49 -10.66 -16.28 5.93
CA GLY A 49 -9.23 -15.96 5.85
C GLY A 49 -8.71 -15.97 4.42
N TYR A 50 -9.10 -16.94 3.61
CA TYR A 50 -8.73 -17.02 2.20
C TYR A 50 -9.35 -15.86 1.40
N SER A 51 -10.62 -15.56 1.63
CA SER A 51 -11.28 -14.42 1.00
C SER A 51 -10.63 -13.08 1.37
N ALA A 52 -10.25 -12.91 2.66
CA ALA A 52 -9.53 -11.73 3.14
C ALA A 52 -8.15 -11.60 2.48
N ALA A 53 -7.39 -12.71 2.37
CA ALA A 53 -6.09 -12.73 1.70
C ALA A 53 -6.19 -12.34 0.22
N MET A 54 -7.19 -12.88 -0.49
CA MET A 54 -7.41 -12.56 -1.91
C MET A 54 -7.82 -11.09 -2.10
N ALA A 55 -8.76 -10.58 -1.29
CA ALA A 55 -9.12 -9.16 -1.32
C ALA A 55 -7.91 -8.26 -1.03
N TYR A 56 -7.09 -8.64 -0.05
CA TYR A 56 -5.85 -7.96 0.26
C TYR A 56 -4.88 -7.91 -0.94
N ALA A 57 -4.69 -9.06 -1.61
CA ALA A 57 -3.81 -9.15 -2.78
C ALA A 57 -4.26 -8.20 -3.90
N VAL A 58 -5.57 -8.16 -4.21
CA VAL A 58 -6.13 -7.28 -5.24
C VAL A 58 -5.94 -5.81 -4.90
N ILE A 59 -6.27 -5.40 -3.65
CA ILE A 59 -6.12 -4.03 -3.19
C ILE A 59 -4.64 -3.62 -3.20
N TYR A 60 -3.75 -4.50 -2.76
CA TYR A 60 -2.32 -4.27 -2.76
C TYR A 60 -1.75 -4.12 -4.18
N MET A 61 -2.21 -4.94 -5.12
CA MET A 61 -1.84 -4.83 -6.55
C MET A 61 -2.22 -3.46 -7.11
N VAL A 62 -3.46 -3.00 -6.87
CA VAL A 62 -3.94 -1.69 -7.30
C VAL A 62 -3.10 -0.57 -6.69
N ALA A 63 -2.80 -0.63 -5.39
CA ALA A 63 -1.97 0.36 -4.71
C ALA A 63 -0.53 0.37 -5.25
N THR A 64 0.05 -0.80 -5.53
CA THR A 64 1.40 -0.92 -6.08
C THR A 64 1.50 -0.36 -7.48
N LEU A 65 0.53 -0.65 -8.36
CA LEU A 65 0.46 -0.07 -9.70
C LEU A 65 0.36 1.46 -9.64
N ALA A 66 -0.44 2.00 -8.71
CA ALA A 66 -0.59 3.44 -8.54
C ALA A 66 0.72 4.11 -8.09
N VAL A 67 1.39 3.57 -7.05
CA VAL A 67 2.62 4.17 -6.53
C VAL A 67 3.75 4.17 -7.55
N PHE A 68 3.99 3.03 -8.20
CA PHE A 68 5.03 2.96 -9.24
C PHE A 68 4.68 3.80 -10.45
N GLY A 69 3.38 3.89 -10.81
CA GLY A 69 2.92 4.78 -11.87
C GLY A 69 3.23 6.26 -11.58
N VAL A 70 3.04 6.72 -10.32
CA VAL A 70 3.41 8.10 -9.92
C VAL A 70 4.93 8.28 -9.95
N ILE A 71 5.72 7.30 -9.49
CA ILE A 71 7.19 7.36 -9.54
C ILE A 71 7.67 7.47 -10.99
N LEU A 72 7.15 6.64 -11.89
CA LEU A 72 7.45 6.69 -13.31
C LEU A 72 7.06 8.03 -13.95
N ALA A 73 5.89 8.56 -13.54
CA ALA A 73 5.47 9.87 -13.99
C ALA A 73 6.42 11.00 -13.55
N LEU A 74 7.16 10.85 -12.48
CA LEU A 74 8.15 11.83 -12.01
C LEU A 74 9.54 11.65 -12.65
N THR A 75 9.81 10.48 -13.24
CA THR A 75 11.10 10.14 -13.87
C THR A 75 11.22 10.83 -15.24
N ARG A 76 12.41 11.31 -15.60
CA ARG A 76 12.73 11.99 -16.86
C ARG A 76 14.07 11.50 -17.41
N PRO A 77 14.37 11.70 -18.70
CA PRO A 77 15.70 11.47 -19.23
C PRO A 77 16.76 12.24 -18.41
N GLY A 78 17.73 11.50 -17.85
CA GLY A 78 18.77 12.07 -16.99
C GLY A 78 18.38 12.32 -15.53
N PHE A 79 17.13 12.06 -15.11
CA PHE A 79 16.68 12.20 -13.75
C PHE A 79 15.79 11.02 -13.34
N GLU A 80 16.32 10.11 -12.53
CA GLU A 80 15.56 9.04 -11.91
C GLU A 80 15.03 9.50 -10.55
N SER A 81 13.71 9.52 -10.37
CA SER A 81 13.07 9.83 -9.08
C SER A 81 13.19 8.64 -8.13
N ASP A 82 14.41 8.34 -7.69
CA ASP A 82 14.68 7.18 -6.85
C ASP A 82 14.87 7.54 -5.35
N LEU A 83 15.40 8.71 -5.06
CA LEU A 83 15.64 9.12 -3.68
C LEU A 83 14.36 9.69 -3.05
N LEU A 84 14.13 9.37 -1.77
CA LEU A 84 13.05 9.99 -1.00
C LEU A 84 13.10 11.52 -1.03
N ASP A 85 14.31 12.06 -1.06
CA ASP A 85 14.56 13.49 -1.15
C ASP A 85 14.07 14.14 -2.46
N ASP A 86 13.90 13.37 -3.53
CA ASP A 86 13.40 13.87 -4.82
C ASP A 86 11.91 14.26 -4.74
N PHE A 87 11.22 13.70 -3.75
CA PHE A 87 9.81 13.97 -3.47
C PHE A 87 9.58 15.22 -2.62
N ARG A 88 10.64 15.86 -2.07
CA ARG A 88 10.51 17.07 -1.25
C ARG A 88 9.76 18.18 -1.96
N GLY A 89 8.75 18.70 -1.29
CA GLY A 89 7.92 19.79 -1.80
C GLY A 89 7.17 19.46 -3.08
N LEU A 90 6.87 18.18 -3.34
CA LEU A 90 6.13 17.76 -4.53
C LEU A 90 4.78 18.49 -4.63
N ASN A 91 4.10 18.71 -3.49
CA ASN A 91 2.84 19.45 -3.47
C ASN A 91 2.97 20.86 -4.05
N LYS A 92 4.10 21.57 -3.83
CA LYS A 92 4.35 22.90 -4.39
C LYS A 92 4.69 22.84 -5.89
N ARG A 93 5.23 21.72 -6.36
CA ARG A 93 5.66 21.51 -7.76
C ARG A 93 4.54 20.95 -8.63
N ASN A 94 3.81 19.98 -8.14
CA ASN A 94 2.68 19.33 -8.80
C ASN A 94 1.68 18.82 -7.74
N PRO A 95 0.67 19.64 -7.34
CA PRO A 95 -0.29 19.28 -6.31
C PRO A 95 -1.07 18.00 -6.64
N TRP A 96 -1.38 17.78 -7.94
CA TRP A 96 -2.16 16.63 -8.35
C TRP A 96 -1.42 15.30 -8.15
N LEU A 97 -0.17 15.21 -8.61
CA LEU A 97 0.65 14.01 -8.38
C LEU A 97 0.94 13.80 -6.89
N ALA A 98 1.10 14.88 -6.12
CA ALA A 98 1.26 14.79 -4.67
C ALA A 98 0.00 14.22 -4.01
N PHE A 99 -1.19 14.63 -4.45
CA PHE A 99 -2.47 14.09 -3.96
C PHE A 99 -2.65 12.61 -4.31
N LEU A 100 -2.34 12.20 -5.55
CA LEU A 100 -2.38 10.79 -5.94
C LEU A 100 -1.43 9.95 -5.09
N MET A 101 -0.20 10.42 -4.89
CA MET A 101 0.79 9.75 -4.05
C MET A 101 0.35 9.69 -2.58
N LEU A 102 -0.24 10.75 -2.04
CA LEU A 102 -0.80 10.78 -0.68
C LEU A 102 -1.85 9.68 -0.50
N THR A 103 -2.80 9.59 -1.42
CA THR A 103 -3.87 8.57 -1.39
C THR A 103 -3.30 7.15 -1.35
N VAL A 104 -2.30 6.90 -2.19
CA VAL A 104 -1.64 5.59 -2.26
C VAL A 104 -0.84 5.31 -0.99
N MET A 105 -0.07 6.28 -0.48
CA MET A 105 0.69 6.12 0.77
C MET A 105 -0.23 5.84 1.96
N PHE A 106 -1.38 6.50 2.03
CA PHE A 106 -2.39 6.23 3.07
C PHE A 106 -2.98 4.83 2.93
N SER A 107 -3.23 4.37 1.70
CA SER A 107 -3.71 3.02 1.47
C SER A 107 -2.71 1.96 1.89
N LEU A 108 -1.44 2.11 1.50
CA LEU A 108 -0.37 1.19 1.88
C LEU A 108 -0.10 1.21 3.40
N ALA A 109 -0.16 2.39 4.02
CA ALA A 109 -0.07 2.53 5.49
C ALA A 109 -1.24 1.85 6.21
N GLY A 110 -2.40 1.77 5.57
CA GLY A 110 -3.64 1.29 6.19
C GLY A 110 -4.30 2.38 7.04
N ILE A 111 -4.43 3.59 6.47
CA ILE A 111 -5.10 4.72 7.13
C ILE A 111 -6.51 4.89 6.55
N PRO A 112 -7.58 4.96 7.38
CA PRO A 112 -8.91 5.26 6.89
C PRO A 112 -8.96 6.61 6.15
N PRO A 113 -9.80 6.78 5.14
CA PRO A 113 -10.85 5.91 4.61
C PRO A 113 -10.43 5.07 3.38
N THR A 114 -9.19 4.63 3.30
CA THR A 114 -8.67 3.92 2.14
C THR A 114 -8.89 2.41 2.19
N ALA A 115 -8.95 1.76 1.02
CA ALA A 115 -9.17 0.32 0.90
C ALA A 115 -8.12 -0.53 1.63
N GLY A 116 -6.87 -0.05 1.69
CA GLY A 116 -5.78 -0.76 2.37
C GLY A 116 -6.00 -0.92 3.88
N PHE A 117 -6.68 0.04 4.54
CA PHE A 117 -7.08 -0.11 5.93
C PHE A 117 -8.03 -1.30 6.12
N PHE A 118 -9.06 -1.37 5.30
CA PHE A 118 -10.05 -2.45 5.39
C PHE A 118 -9.45 -3.79 5.03
N ALA A 119 -8.55 -3.84 4.04
CA ALA A 119 -7.84 -5.06 3.68
C ALA A 119 -7.03 -5.62 4.86
N LYS A 120 -6.27 -4.77 5.57
CA LYS A 120 -5.53 -5.17 6.79
C LYS A 120 -6.48 -5.60 7.90
N LEU A 121 -7.54 -4.83 8.12
CA LEU A 121 -8.54 -5.13 9.17
C LEU A 121 -9.18 -6.51 8.95
N MET A 122 -9.55 -6.85 7.73
CA MET A 122 -10.18 -8.13 7.41
C MET A 122 -9.26 -9.32 7.68
N VAL A 123 -7.99 -9.21 7.26
CA VAL A 123 -7.00 -10.26 7.51
C VAL A 123 -6.79 -10.45 9.02
N LEU A 124 -6.68 -9.35 9.78
CA LEU A 124 -6.55 -9.41 11.23
C LEU A 124 -7.80 -9.99 11.90
N GLN A 125 -9.00 -9.62 11.43
CA GLN A 125 -10.26 -10.18 11.94
C GLN A 125 -10.38 -11.67 11.66
N ALA A 126 -9.98 -12.15 10.48
CA ALA A 126 -9.98 -13.57 10.15
C ALA A 126 -9.02 -14.36 11.06
N ALA A 127 -7.81 -13.85 11.29
CA ALA A 127 -6.86 -14.46 12.20
C ALA A 127 -7.34 -14.43 13.66
N LEU A 128 -8.00 -13.36 14.09
CA LEU A 128 -8.61 -13.24 15.42
C LEU A 128 -9.74 -14.25 15.62
N GLY A 129 -10.62 -14.39 14.61
CA GLY A 129 -11.73 -15.37 14.63
C GLY A 129 -11.24 -16.82 14.71
N SER A 130 -10.02 -17.10 14.27
CA SER A 130 -9.37 -18.41 14.41
C SER A 130 -8.62 -18.61 15.75
N GLY A 131 -8.71 -17.65 16.68
CA GLY A 131 -8.15 -17.76 18.04
C GLY A 131 -6.69 -17.29 18.19
N PHE A 132 -6.07 -16.71 17.16
CA PHE A 132 -4.66 -16.31 17.18
C PHE A 132 -4.43 -14.87 17.68
N ILE A 133 -4.93 -14.56 18.88
CA ILE A 133 -4.91 -13.21 19.48
C ILE A 133 -3.51 -12.61 19.55
N GLU A 134 -2.53 -13.40 20.00
CA GLU A 134 -1.14 -12.93 20.18
C GLU A 134 -0.52 -12.47 18.85
N ILE A 135 -0.72 -13.24 17.79
CA ILE A 135 -0.21 -12.93 16.45
C ILE A 135 -0.87 -11.68 15.90
N VAL A 136 -2.19 -11.53 16.13
CA VAL A 136 -2.96 -10.35 15.70
C VAL A 136 -2.45 -9.09 16.40
N VAL A 137 -2.20 -9.14 17.71
CA VAL A 137 -1.66 -8.00 18.47
C VAL A 137 -0.28 -7.61 17.96
N VAL A 138 0.62 -8.57 17.75
CA VAL A 138 1.95 -8.31 17.20
C VAL A 138 1.86 -7.71 15.79
N ALA A 139 1.03 -8.28 14.93
CA ALA A 139 0.85 -7.78 13.56
C ALA A 139 0.24 -6.36 13.55
N ALA A 140 -0.70 -6.04 14.45
CA ALA A 140 -1.27 -4.70 14.59
C ALA A 140 -0.22 -3.68 15.03
N ILE A 141 0.61 -3.98 16.01
CA ILE A 141 1.72 -3.13 16.42
C ILE A 141 2.70 -2.90 15.26
N LEU A 142 3.06 -3.95 14.56
CA LEU A 142 3.96 -3.87 13.40
C LEU A 142 3.33 -3.10 12.23
N ALA A 143 2.00 -3.11 12.08
CA ALA A 143 1.29 -2.28 11.10
C ALA A 143 1.47 -0.78 11.40
N VAL A 144 1.40 -0.39 12.68
CA VAL A 144 1.64 1.00 13.12
C VAL A 144 3.10 1.40 12.85
N VAL A 145 4.05 0.52 13.16
CA VAL A 145 5.46 0.74 12.83
C VAL A 145 5.64 0.93 11.32
N GLY A 146 4.96 0.11 10.51
CA GLY A 146 4.99 0.23 9.05
C GLY A 146 4.39 1.53 8.51
N ALA A 147 3.43 2.14 9.18
CA ALA A 147 2.87 3.42 8.76
C ALA A 147 3.92 4.54 8.75
N PHE A 148 4.95 4.45 9.59
CA PHE A 148 5.97 5.49 9.75
C PHE A 148 6.68 5.85 8.45
N TYR A 149 7.18 4.88 7.68
CA TYR A 149 7.93 5.19 6.45
C TYR A 149 7.02 5.70 5.33
N TYR A 150 5.76 5.32 5.27
CA TYR A 150 4.81 5.91 4.33
C TYR A 150 4.49 7.36 4.70
N LEU A 151 4.27 7.65 5.99
CA LEU A 151 4.04 9.01 6.47
C LEU A 151 5.28 9.89 6.32
N ARG A 152 6.50 9.32 6.40
CA ARG A 152 7.75 10.02 6.08
C ARG A 152 7.74 10.54 4.64
N VAL A 153 7.27 9.76 3.67
CA VAL A 153 7.13 10.23 2.27
C VAL A 153 6.13 11.38 2.18
N VAL A 154 4.98 11.24 2.85
CA VAL A 154 3.95 12.30 2.89
C VAL A 154 4.52 13.58 3.50
N LYS A 155 5.27 13.47 4.60
CA LYS A 155 5.93 14.62 5.22
C LYS A 155 6.87 15.33 4.24
N LEU A 156 7.73 14.60 3.55
CA LEU A 156 8.65 15.16 2.55
C LEU A 156 7.90 15.90 1.42
N MET A 157 6.78 15.33 0.95
CA MET A 157 6.02 15.92 -0.15
C MET A 157 5.27 17.20 0.22
N TYR A 158 4.69 17.27 1.41
CA TYR A 158 3.77 18.33 1.80
C TYR A 158 4.39 19.40 2.68
N PHE A 159 5.31 19.03 3.58
CA PHE A 159 5.82 19.93 4.62
C PHE A 159 7.24 20.42 4.38
N ASP A 160 8.05 19.67 3.62
CA ASP A 160 9.42 20.08 3.34
C ASP A 160 9.46 21.02 2.11
N SER A 161 10.48 21.89 2.08
CA SER A 161 10.71 22.77 0.93
C SER A 161 11.37 22.01 -0.23
N PRO A 162 11.04 22.33 -1.48
CA PRO A 162 11.73 21.78 -2.66
C PRO A 162 13.23 22.05 -2.58
N LYS A 163 14.05 21.11 -3.06
CA LYS A 163 15.50 21.34 -3.23
C LYS A 163 15.73 22.48 -4.24
N ALA A 164 16.71 23.34 -3.96
CA ALA A 164 17.17 24.35 -4.88
C ALA A 164 17.60 23.69 -6.21
N GLY A 165 17.19 24.25 -7.35
CA GLY A 165 17.54 23.72 -8.68
C GLY A 165 16.61 22.64 -9.24
N VAL A 166 15.68 22.12 -8.47
CA VAL A 166 14.65 21.21 -9.01
C VAL A 166 13.56 22.04 -9.68
N LEU A 167 13.59 22.10 -10.99
CA LEU A 167 12.63 22.82 -11.84
C LEU A 167 11.19 22.41 -11.50
N LYS A 168 10.25 23.37 -11.61
CA LYS A 168 8.80 23.06 -11.56
C LYS A 168 8.52 21.93 -12.54
N ILE A 169 7.97 20.84 -12.04
CA ILE A 169 7.55 19.72 -12.88
C ILE A 169 6.33 20.22 -13.65
N SER A 170 6.57 20.78 -14.84
CA SER A 170 5.49 21.14 -15.74
C SER A 170 4.70 19.89 -16.10
N ALA A 171 3.38 19.95 -15.97
CA ALA A 171 2.48 18.88 -16.40
C ALA A 171 2.55 18.60 -17.92
N GLN A 172 3.32 19.39 -18.67
CA GLN A 172 3.45 19.30 -20.13
C GLN A 172 4.24 18.09 -20.64
N GLY A 173 4.95 17.35 -19.77
CA GLY A 173 5.73 16.16 -20.16
C GLY A 173 4.96 14.83 -20.16
N TYR A 174 3.75 14.79 -19.61
CA TYR A 174 2.98 13.54 -19.49
C TYR A 174 1.91 13.44 -20.56
N ARG A 175 1.75 12.25 -21.14
CA ARG A 175 0.54 11.94 -21.91
C ARG A 175 -0.66 12.09 -20.98
N ARG A 176 -1.67 12.86 -21.39
CA ARG A 176 -2.91 13.02 -20.62
C ARG A 176 -3.53 11.68 -20.21
N SER A 177 -3.42 10.68 -21.07
CA SER A 177 -3.85 9.29 -20.77
C SER A 177 -3.20 8.70 -19.52
N THR A 178 -1.89 8.91 -19.31
CA THR A 178 -1.19 8.41 -18.13
C THR A 178 -1.75 9.02 -16.83
N ILE A 179 -2.00 10.33 -16.83
CA ILE A 179 -2.59 11.01 -15.67
C ILE A 179 -3.98 10.48 -15.37
N TRP A 180 -4.81 10.26 -16.41
CA TRP A 180 -6.16 9.70 -16.23
C TRP A 180 -6.13 8.30 -15.62
N VAL A 181 -5.26 7.42 -16.11
CA VAL A 181 -5.10 6.06 -15.57
C VAL A 181 -4.66 6.10 -14.10
N LEU A 182 -3.67 6.91 -13.76
CA LEU A 182 -3.19 7.06 -12.39
C LEU A 182 -4.27 7.64 -11.47
N THR A 183 -5.03 8.61 -11.96
CA THR A 183 -6.15 9.22 -11.24
C THR A 183 -7.24 8.19 -10.97
N ALA A 184 -7.66 7.44 -11.98
CA ALA A 184 -8.66 6.39 -11.84
C ALA A 184 -8.23 5.32 -10.84
N ASN A 185 -6.96 4.90 -10.89
CA ASN A 185 -6.39 3.91 -9.99
C ASN A 185 -6.35 4.42 -8.53
N ALA A 186 -5.88 5.65 -8.30
CA ALA A 186 -5.84 6.23 -6.95
C ALA A 186 -7.24 6.49 -6.37
N ILE A 187 -8.18 6.95 -7.22
CA ILE A 187 -9.58 7.14 -6.80
C ILE A 187 -10.23 5.80 -6.45
N LEU A 188 -9.93 4.74 -7.19
CA LEU A 188 -10.44 3.39 -6.92
C LEU A 188 -10.13 2.93 -5.49
N LEU A 189 -8.95 3.27 -4.95
CA LEU A 189 -8.56 2.93 -3.57
C LEU A 189 -9.43 3.59 -2.50
N ILE A 190 -10.10 4.69 -2.83
CA ILE A 190 -11.09 5.34 -1.93
C ILE A 190 -12.50 4.87 -2.29
N ALA A 191 -12.82 4.87 -3.59
CA ALA A 191 -14.18 4.60 -4.07
C ALA A 191 -14.65 3.17 -3.81
N ILE A 192 -13.74 2.19 -3.77
CA ILE A 192 -14.10 0.79 -3.48
C ILE A 192 -14.46 0.57 -2.01
N THR A 193 -14.06 1.48 -1.12
CA THR A 193 -14.22 1.33 0.34
C THR A 193 -15.67 1.08 0.77
N PRO A 194 -16.69 1.83 0.31
CA PRO A 194 -18.08 1.58 0.70
C PRO A 194 -18.63 0.24 0.21
N TRP A 195 -18.05 -0.33 -0.85
CA TRP A 195 -18.46 -1.60 -1.43
C TRP A 195 -17.58 -2.78 -1.04
N ILE A 196 -16.59 -2.54 -0.16
CA ILE A 196 -15.61 -3.57 0.19
C ILE A 196 -16.29 -4.84 0.75
N GLY A 197 -17.35 -4.69 1.56
CA GLY A 197 -18.15 -5.80 2.05
C GLY A 197 -18.75 -6.64 0.91
N LYS A 198 -19.41 -6.01 -0.06
CA LYS A 198 -19.99 -6.69 -1.23
C LYS A 198 -18.92 -7.35 -2.11
N THR A 199 -17.75 -6.74 -2.21
CA THR A 199 -16.62 -7.31 -2.95
C THR A 199 -16.13 -8.58 -2.28
N ILE A 200 -16.11 -8.60 -0.96
CA ILE A 200 -15.76 -9.79 -0.16
C ILE A 200 -16.78 -10.89 -0.34
N ASP A 201 -18.06 -10.56 -0.22
CA ASP A 201 -19.15 -11.52 -0.41
C ASP A 201 -19.08 -12.15 -1.81
N PHE A 202 -18.77 -11.36 -2.82
CA PHE A 202 -18.55 -11.86 -4.19
C PHE A 202 -17.33 -12.80 -4.29
N ILE A 203 -16.21 -12.44 -3.67
CA ILE A 203 -15.01 -13.28 -3.62
C ILE A 203 -15.31 -14.56 -2.83
N ALA A 204 -15.95 -14.47 -1.67
CA ALA A 204 -16.32 -15.61 -0.85
C ALA A 204 -17.27 -16.56 -1.60
N PHE A 205 -18.27 -16.01 -2.30
CA PHE A 205 -19.19 -16.79 -3.14
C PHE A 205 -18.45 -17.56 -4.24
N SER A 206 -17.42 -16.95 -4.86
CA SER A 206 -16.61 -17.60 -5.88
C SER A 206 -15.79 -18.79 -5.32
N PHE A 207 -15.42 -18.78 -4.03
CA PHE A 207 -14.72 -19.89 -3.39
C PHE A 207 -15.66 -21.02 -2.93
N VAL A 208 -16.88 -20.69 -2.51
CA VAL A 208 -17.87 -21.72 -2.09
C VAL A 208 -18.33 -22.59 -3.26
N HIS A 209 -18.28 -22.08 -4.49
CA HIS A 209 -18.64 -22.83 -5.70
C HIS A 209 -17.47 -23.59 -6.35
N LEU A 210 -16.27 -23.39 -5.88
CA LEU A 210 -15.11 -24.22 -6.20
C LEU A 210 -15.04 -25.34 -5.16
N ASP A 211 -16.00 -26.28 -5.16
CA ASP A 211 -15.95 -27.49 -4.31
C ASP A 211 -14.53 -28.07 -4.31
N LEU A 212 -13.69 -27.50 -3.47
CA LEU A 212 -12.37 -28.06 -3.20
C LEU A 212 -12.58 -29.14 -2.16
N PRO A 213 -12.17 -30.40 -2.45
CA PRO A 213 -12.35 -31.56 -1.57
C PRO A 213 -11.66 -31.36 -0.23
#